data_5dbca73e6c9c23e3605e832a132b634b
#
_entry.id   5dbca73e6c9c23e3605e832a132b634b
#
_cell.length_a   1.000
_cell.length_b   1.000
_cell.length_c   1.000
_cell.angle_alpha   90.00
_cell.angle_beta   90.00
_cell.angle_gamma   90.00
#
_symmetry.space_group_name_H-M   'P 1'
#
loop_
_entity.id
_entity.type
_entity.pdbx_description
1 polymer ?
#
loop_
_entity_poly.entity_id
_entity_poly.type
_entity_poly.pdbx_seq_one_letter_code
_entity_poly.pdbx_strand_id
1 'polypeptide(L)'
;SQYVAVQTNHQLRSNMHFEQQLKPSQIKAAIFFGGFYDMKTVRATEFPGIQLFMKSYTGANNWEKNFKNISQMSTIHQVTSSYPPTYLSVGDADPFYSQNEAFYKRLKAKNIPVDTLFYDGSHHLHHQYQFHLDKPESKENIKKVLLFLSRNTSSSGVKSGETTDKNSTQ
;
A
#
# COMPACT_ATOMS: atom_id res chain seq x y z
N SER A 1 1.97 -5.05 -2.47
CA SER A 1 2.94 -4.14 -1.79
C SER A 1 4.39 -4.41 -2.21
N GLN A 2 4.81 -5.67 -2.22
CA GLN A 2 6.21 -6.05 -2.52
C GLN A 2 6.64 -5.66 -3.95
N TYR A 3 5.77 -5.81 -4.95
CA TYR A 3 6.07 -5.36 -6.32
C TYR A 3 6.35 -3.85 -6.39
N VAL A 4 5.58 -3.04 -5.66
CA VAL A 4 5.83 -1.60 -5.56
C VAL A 4 7.18 -1.33 -4.88
N ALA A 5 7.50 -2.05 -3.81
CA ALA A 5 8.77 -1.91 -3.12
C ALA A 5 9.96 -2.22 -4.04
N VAL A 6 9.92 -3.31 -4.81
CA VAL A 6 11.02 -3.67 -5.70
C VAL A 6 11.21 -2.66 -6.85
N GLN A 7 10.14 -2.02 -7.33
CA GLN A 7 10.25 -0.96 -8.34
C GLN A 7 10.87 0.33 -7.79
N THR A 8 10.68 0.62 -6.50
CA THR A 8 11.06 1.89 -5.88
C THR A 8 12.31 1.82 -4.99
N ASN A 9 12.82 0.63 -4.72
CA ASN A 9 14.01 0.40 -3.90
C ASN A 9 15.12 -0.28 -4.71
N HIS A 10 16.15 0.50 -5.07
CA HIS A 10 17.29 0.02 -5.86
C HIS A 10 18.04 -1.14 -5.17
N GLN A 11 18.31 -1.02 -3.86
CA GLN A 11 19.03 -2.07 -3.13
C GLN A 11 18.26 -3.40 -3.10
N LEU A 12 16.93 -3.33 -2.93
CA LEU A 12 16.09 -4.53 -2.98
C LEU A 12 16.14 -5.18 -4.37
N ARG A 13 16.04 -4.38 -5.44
CA ARG A 13 16.17 -4.88 -6.82
C ARG A 13 17.50 -5.60 -7.06
N SER A 14 18.58 -4.96 -6.65
CA SER A 14 19.92 -5.52 -6.79
C SER A 14 20.04 -6.86 -6.04
N ASN A 15 19.59 -6.92 -4.82
CA ASN A 15 19.63 -8.14 -3.99
C ASN A 15 18.79 -9.29 -4.57
N MET A 16 17.69 -8.95 -5.25
CA MET A 16 16.78 -9.93 -5.86
C MET A 16 17.11 -10.24 -7.33
N HIS A 17 18.13 -9.61 -7.91
CA HIS A 17 18.45 -9.66 -9.34
C HIS A 17 17.23 -9.36 -10.21
N PHE A 18 16.38 -8.41 -9.75
CA PHE A 18 15.14 -8.06 -10.42
C PHE A 18 15.37 -6.90 -11.38
N GLU A 19 15.00 -7.08 -12.65
CA GLU A 19 15.05 -6.00 -13.64
C GLU A 19 13.92 -4.99 -13.43
N GLN A 20 14.28 -3.71 -13.40
CA GLN A 20 13.30 -2.65 -13.22
C GLN A 20 12.39 -2.50 -14.44
N GLN A 21 11.11 -2.71 -14.26
CA GLN A 21 10.10 -2.62 -15.32
C GLN A 21 9.39 -1.26 -15.35
N LEU A 22 9.28 -0.60 -14.20
CA LEU A 22 8.63 0.69 -14.05
C LEU A 22 9.57 1.69 -13.37
N LYS A 23 9.67 2.89 -13.89
CA LYS A 23 10.30 4.00 -13.18
C LYS A 23 9.42 4.37 -11.98
N PRO A 24 9.98 4.78 -10.81
CA PRO A 24 9.18 5.20 -9.66
C PRO A 24 8.14 6.27 -10.01
N SER A 25 8.46 7.20 -10.91
CA SER A 25 7.56 8.27 -11.36
C SER A 25 6.32 7.77 -12.15
N GLN A 26 6.35 6.53 -12.65
CA GLN A 26 5.21 5.93 -13.34
C GLN A 26 4.20 5.32 -12.36
N ILE A 27 4.60 5.05 -11.12
CA ILE A 27 3.72 4.54 -10.07
C ILE A 27 3.14 5.73 -9.31
N LYS A 28 1.96 6.17 -9.72
CA LYS A 28 1.33 7.38 -9.20
C LYS A 28 0.74 7.21 -7.81
N ALA A 29 0.26 6.01 -7.49
CA ALA A 29 -0.36 5.69 -6.22
C ALA A 29 -0.31 4.19 -5.96
N ALA A 30 -0.43 3.79 -4.69
CA ALA A 30 -0.62 2.41 -4.26
C ALA A 30 -1.86 2.31 -3.36
N ILE A 31 -2.65 1.27 -3.55
CA ILE A 31 -3.87 1.01 -2.77
C ILE A 31 -3.78 -0.40 -2.22
N PHE A 32 -3.94 -0.54 -0.91
CA PHE A 32 -3.88 -1.83 -0.24
C PHE A 32 -5.05 -2.03 0.72
N PHE A 33 -5.68 -3.19 0.64
CA PHE A 33 -6.80 -3.60 1.47
C PHE A 33 -6.41 -4.80 2.32
N GLY A 34 -6.42 -4.65 3.65
CA GLY A 34 -6.18 -5.74 4.60
C GLY A 34 -4.88 -6.51 4.35
N GLY A 35 -3.82 -5.85 3.93
CA GLY A 35 -2.55 -6.49 3.60
C GLY A 35 -1.74 -6.89 4.83
N PHE A 36 -0.77 -7.80 4.63
CA PHE A 36 0.28 -8.07 5.59
C PHE A 36 1.64 -7.68 5.00
N TYR A 37 2.51 -7.10 5.83
CA TYR A 37 3.70 -6.38 5.38
C TYR A 37 4.97 -6.78 6.12
N ASP A 38 4.88 -7.46 7.25
CA ASP A 38 6.00 -8.00 8.01
C ASP A 38 5.86 -9.51 8.21
N MET A 39 6.67 -10.26 7.50
CA MET A 39 6.63 -11.73 7.51
C MET A 39 7.13 -12.32 8.83
N LYS A 40 7.84 -11.55 9.67
CA LYS A 40 8.26 -12.00 10.99
C LYS A 40 7.13 -12.02 12.01
N THR A 41 6.18 -11.09 11.88
CA THR A 41 5.09 -10.90 12.84
C THR A 41 3.75 -11.43 12.34
N VAL A 42 3.66 -11.87 11.08
CA VAL A 42 2.41 -12.31 10.48
C VAL A 42 1.78 -13.53 11.17
N ARG A 43 2.59 -14.40 11.81
CA ARG A 43 2.08 -15.54 12.58
C ARG A 43 1.18 -15.09 13.74
N ALA A 44 1.53 -13.99 14.39
CA ALA A 44 0.78 -13.46 15.53
C ALA A 44 -0.60 -12.89 15.15
N THR A 45 -0.90 -12.77 13.86
CA THR A 45 -2.23 -12.36 13.38
C THR A 45 -3.26 -13.47 13.50
N GLU A 46 -2.81 -14.72 13.66
CA GLU A 46 -3.65 -15.93 13.73
C GLU A 46 -4.58 -16.08 12.52
N PHE A 47 -4.25 -15.44 11.40
CA PHE A 47 -5.05 -15.56 10.18
C PHE A 47 -5.18 -17.03 9.76
N PRO A 48 -6.40 -17.53 9.49
CA PRO A 48 -6.61 -18.93 9.13
C PRO A 48 -5.74 -19.37 7.95
N GLY A 49 -4.98 -20.45 8.14
CA GLY A 49 -4.09 -20.99 7.10
C GLY A 49 -2.75 -20.25 6.92
N ILE A 50 -2.44 -19.22 7.71
CA ILE A 50 -1.19 -18.44 7.55
C ILE A 50 0.07 -19.32 7.59
N GLN A 51 0.07 -20.39 8.41
CA GLN A 51 1.21 -21.31 8.47
C GLN A 51 1.39 -22.07 7.16
N LEU A 52 0.29 -22.53 6.56
CA LEU A 52 0.32 -23.22 5.28
C LEU A 52 0.83 -22.28 4.16
N PHE A 53 0.30 -21.06 4.11
CA PHE A 53 0.73 -20.07 3.12
C PHE A 53 2.22 -19.75 3.26
N MET A 54 2.67 -19.43 4.45
CA MET A 54 4.06 -19.07 4.68
C MET A 54 5.01 -20.26 4.44
N LYS A 55 4.63 -21.48 4.82
CA LYS A 55 5.39 -22.68 4.48
C LYS A 55 5.48 -22.89 2.98
N SER A 56 4.40 -22.69 2.24
CA SER A 56 4.38 -22.83 0.78
C SER A 56 5.30 -21.82 0.09
N TYR A 57 5.36 -20.58 0.60
CA TYR A 57 6.23 -19.53 0.05
C TYR A 57 7.71 -19.71 0.42
N THR A 58 7.99 -20.17 1.63
CA THR A 58 9.35 -20.16 2.18
C THR A 58 10.01 -21.53 2.23
N GLY A 59 9.23 -22.61 2.08
CA GLY A 59 9.67 -23.99 2.29
C GLY A 59 9.90 -24.35 3.76
N ALA A 60 9.63 -23.46 4.71
CA ALA A 60 9.99 -23.63 6.12
C ALA A 60 8.79 -23.46 7.07
N ASN A 61 8.65 -24.37 8.06
CA ASN A 61 7.64 -24.24 9.11
C ASN A 61 7.93 -23.07 10.06
N ASN A 62 9.21 -22.80 10.35
CA ASN A 62 9.70 -21.69 11.17
C ASN A 62 10.38 -20.66 10.28
N TRP A 63 9.62 -20.10 9.34
CA TRP A 63 10.13 -19.14 8.35
C TRP A 63 10.77 -17.91 8.98
N GLU A 64 10.29 -17.48 10.15
CA GLU A 64 10.81 -16.31 10.86
C GLU A 64 12.30 -16.46 11.20
N LYS A 65 12.74 -17.69 11.43
CA LYS A 65 14.12 -18.03 11.78
C LYS A 65 14.90 -18.64 10.62
N ASN A 66 14.25 -19.49 9.83
CA ASN A 66 14.89 -20.38 8.89
C ASN A 66 14.91 -19.86 7.45
N PHE A 67 14.10 -18.86 7.12
CA PHE A 67 14.11 -18.25 5.80
C PHE A 67 15.02 -17.02 5.77
N LYS A 68 16.19 -17.16 5.17
CA LYS A 68 17.23 -16.12 5.14
C LYS A 68 16.76 -14.76 4.60
N ASN A 69 15.84 -14.79 3.62
CA ASN A 69 15.38 -13.60 2.92
C ASN A 69 14.09 -12.99 3.51
N ILE A 70 13.73 -13.34 4.73
CA ILE A 70 12.48 -12.91 5.38
C ILE A 70 12.33 -11.37 5.39
N SER A 71 13.42 -10.65 5.61
CA SER A 71 13.42 -9.18 5.56
C SER A 71 13.17 -8.64 4.16
N GLN A 72 13.64 -9.31 3.11
CA GLN A 72 13.38 -8.92 1.73
C GLN A 72 11.91 -9.16 1.34
N MET A 73 11.28 -10.22 1.87
CA MET A 73 9.84 -10.48 1.70
C MET A 73 8.97 -9.48 2.47
N SER A 74 9.49 -8.87 3.53
CA SER A 74 8.74 -7.96 4.40
C SER A 74 8.75 -6.55 3.83
N THR A 75 7.67 -6.15 3.15
CA THR A 75 7.56 -4.83 2.51
C THR A 75 7.83 -3.68 3.48
N ILE A 76 7.44 -3.83 4.74
CA ILE A 76 7.65 -2.80 5.78
C ILE A 76 9.13 -2.39 5.92
N HIS A 77 10.07 -3.32 5.68
CA HIS A 77 11.51 -3.05 5.73
C HIS A 77 12.06 -2.46 4.44
N GLN A 78 11.29 -2.52 3.35
CA GLN A 78 11.73 -2.14 2.01
C GLN A 78 11.24 -0.76 1.56
N VAL A 79 10.41 -0.09 2.37
CA VAL A 79 9.92 1.26 2.08
C VAL A 79 11.06 2.27 2.11
N THR A 80 11.25 2.97 0.99
CA THR A 80 12.17 4.11 0.82
C THR A 80 11.37 5.40 0.62
N SER A 81 12.05 6.56 0.57
CA SER A 81 11.42 7.85 0.24
C SER A 81 10.84 7.92 -1.18
N SER A 82 11.20 6.97 -2.05
CA SER A 82 10.67 6.85 -3.41
C SER A 82 9.38 6.02 -3.50
N TYR A 83 8.87 5.52 -2.38
CA TYR A 83 7.61 4.78 -2.36
C TYR A 83 6.44 5.72 -2.71
N PRO A 84 5.45 5.29 -3.50
CA PRO A 84 4.39 6.18 -3.96
C PRO A 84 3.43 6.58 -2.83
N PRO A 85 2.65 7.66 -3.01
CA PRO A 85 1.49 7.93 -2.18
C PRO A 85 0.65 6.68 -2.00
N THR A 86 0.22 6.39 -0.78
CA THR A 86 -0.40 5.11 -0.45
C THR A 86 -1.74 5.30 0.26
N TYR A 87 -2.74 4.53 -0.15
CA TYR A 87 -4.02 4.39 0.55
C TYR A 87 -4.09 3.03 1.24
N LEU A 88 -4.43 3.03 2.53
CA LEU A 88 -4.59 1.82 3.33
C LEU A 88 -6.01 1.72 3.88
N SER A 89 -6.63 0.56 3.74
CA SER A 89 -7.91 0.25 4.38
C SER A 89 -7.90 -1.15 4.94
N VAL A 90 -8.36 -1.30 6.16
CA VAL A 90 -8.45 -2.58 6.86
C VAL A 90 -9.67 -2.59 7.76
N GLY A 91 -10.34 -3.73 7.88
CA GLY A 91 -11.47 -3.90 8.81
C GLY A 91 -10.99 -3.88 10.26
N ASP A 92 -11.81 -3.35 11.16
CA ASP A 92 -11.52 -3.26 12.59
C ASP A 92 -11.57 -4.61 13.32
N ALA A 93 -12.15 -5.65 12.70
CA ALA A 93 -12.08 -7.05 13.12
C ALA A 93 -11.21 -7.92 12.19
N ASP A 94 -10.39 -7.29 11.34
CA ASP A 94 -9.47 -7.99 10.45
C ASP A 94 -8.22 -8.46 11.21
N PRO A 95 -7.82 -9.74 11.15
CA PRO A 95 -6.58 -10.23 11.76
C PRO A 95 -5.33 -9.44 11.36
N PHE A 96 -5.32 -8.81 10.19
CA PHE A 96 -4.19 -7.99 9.72
C PHE A 96 -4.25 -6.51 10.15
N TYR A 97 -5.16 -6.13 11.05
CA TYR A 97 -5.26 -4.74 11.50
C TYR A 97 -3.92 -4.19 12.00
N SER A 98 -3.24 -4.91 12.90
CA SER A 98 -1.94 -4.51 13.44
C SER A 98 -0.84 -4.39 12.39
N GLN A 99 -0.87 -5.23 11.34
CA GLN A 99 0.05 -5.16 10.21
C GLN A 99 -0.13 -3.86 9.41
N ASN A 100 -1.38 -3.45 9.22
CA ASN A 100 -1.72 -2.21 8.51
C ASN A 100 -1.35 -0.97 9.31
N GLU A 101 -1.56 -0.97 10.64
CA GLU A 101 -1.08 0.11 11.51
C GLU A 101 0.45 0.24 11.51
N ALA A 102 1.16 -0.88 11.61
CA ALA A 102 2.63 -0.87 11.57
C ALA A 102 3.14 -0.34 10.23
N PHE A 103 2.52 -0.73 9.13
CA PHE A 103 2.88 -0.26 7.80
C PHE A 103 2.58 1.22 7.60
N TYR A 104 1.43 1.70 8.08
CA TYR A 104 1.09 3.12 8.13
C TYR A 104 2.18 3.94 8.85
N LYS A 105 2.55 3.53 10.07
CA LYS A 105 3.61 4.18 10.85
C LYS A 105 4.94 4.21 10.08
N ARG A 106 5.26 3.12 9.41
CA ARG A 106 6.48 3.04 8.57
C ARG A 106 6.47 4.00 7.39
N LEU A 107 5.35 4.08 6.66
CA LEU A 107 5.19 5.02 5.55
C LEU A 107 5.32 6.48 6.04
N LYS A 108 4.65 6.82 7.13
CA LYS A 108 4.75 8.16 7.74
C LYS A 108 6.19 8.50 8.16
N ALA A 109 6.92 7.56 8.75
CA ALA A 109 8.33 7.73 9.14
C ALA A 109 9.27 7.94 7.93
N LYS A 110 8.82 7.59 6.71
CA LYS A 110 9.53 7.83 5.45
C LYS A 110 9.00 9.05 4.69
N ASN A 111 8.14 9.86 5.31
CA ASN A 111 7.48 11.03 4.73
C ASN A 111 6.66 10.70 3.47
N ILE A 112 6.12 9.50 3.37
CA ILE A 112 5.23 9.12 2.28
C ILE A 112 3.83 9.66 2.58
N PRO A 113 3.16 10.32 1.63
CA PRO A 113 1.75 10.69 1.77
C PRO A 113 0.89 9.44 1.93
N VAL A 114 0.11 9.39 3.01
CA VAL A 114 -0.75 8.23 3.30
C VAL A 114 -2.14 8.69 3.69
N ASP A 115 -3.14 8.16 3.00
CA ASP A 115 -4.53 8.21 3.40
C ASP A 115 -4.94 6.86 4.00
N THR A 116 -5.80 6.87 5.00
CA THR A 116 -6.29 5.65 5.64
C THR A 116 -7.80 5.65 5.80
N LEU A 117 -8.39 4.45 5.83
CA LEU A 117 -9.71 4.20 6.37
C LEU A 117 -9.60 3.04 7.37
N PHE A 118 -9.39 3.39 8.62
CA PHE A 118 -9.34 2.49 9.77
C PHE A 118 -10.51 2.83 10.69
N TYR A 119 -11.29 1.85 11.05
CA TYR A 119 -12.43 2.00 11.96
C TYR A 119 -12.00 1.75 13.40
N ASP A 120 -12.84 2.16 14.35
CA ASP A 120 -12.53 2.23 15.78
C ASP A 120 -12.83 0.95 16.59
N GLY A 121 -13.24 -0.12 15.92
CA GLY A 121 -13.63 -1.38 16.55
C GLY A 121 -15.13 -1.60 16.69
N SER A 122 -15.96 -0.58 16.40
CA SER A 122 -17.40 -0.65 16.55
C SER A 122 -18.15 -1.26 15.34
N HIS A 123 -17.48 -1.35 14.20
CA HIS A 123 -18.08 -1.82 12.94
C HIS A 123 -17.98 -3.33 12.72
N HIS A 124 -17.07 -4.01 13.41
CA HIS A 124 -16.83 -5.47 13.29
C HIS A 124 -16.60 -5.94 11.85
N LEU A 125 -15.81 -5.18 11.09
CA LEU A 125 -15.51 -5.45 9.70
C LEU A 125 -14.38 -6.46 9.60
N HIS A 126 -14.68 -7.63 9.03
CA HIS A 126 -13.72 -8.71 8.81
C HIS A 126 -12.81 -8.46 7.60
N HIS A 127 -11.90 -9.41 7.39
CA HIS A 127 -10.96 -9.39 6.27
C HIS A 127 -11.67 -9.20 4.93
N GLN A 128 -11.15 -8.28 4.12
CA GLN A 128 -11.64 -7.94 2.77
C GLN A 128 -13.09 -7.42 2.73
N TYR A 129 -13.58 -6.76 3.80
CA TYR A 129 -14.89 -6.12 3.79
C TYR A 129 -15.11 -5.20 2.60
N GLN A 130 -14.03 -4.63 2.05
CA GLN A 130 -14.03 -3.68 0.93
C GLN A 130 -14.72 -4.22 -0.33
N PHE A 131 -14.80 -5.54 -0.48
CA PHE A 131 -15.45 -6.20 -1.61
C PHE A 131 -16.92 -6.54 -1.39
N HIS A 132 -17.45 -6.29 -0.20
CA HIS A 132 -18.87 -6.47 0.13
C HIS A 132 -19.67 -5.17 -0.15
N LEU A 133 -19.98 -4.93 -1.43
CA LEU A 133 -20.55 -3.65 -1.90
C LEU A 133 -21.98 -3.37 -1.42
N ASP A 134 -22.63 -4.30 -0.77
CA ASP A 134 -23.88 -4.14 -0.04
C ASP A 134 -23.70 -3.30 1.24
N LYS A 135 -22.50 -3.31 1.84
CA LYS A 135 -22.17 -2.56 3.08
C LYS A 135 -21.93 -1.08 2.84
N PRO A 136 -22.40 -0.20 3.72
CA PRO A 136 -22.12 1.23 3.64
C PRO A 136 -20.62 1.55 3.75
N GLU A 137 -19.87 0.84 4.60
CA GLU A 137 -18.43 1.02 4.80
C GLU A 137 -17.63 0.72 3.53
N SER A 138 -18.07 -0.28 2.75
CA SER A 138 -17.44 -0.62 1.48
C SER A 138 -17.68 0.48 0.44
N LYS A 139 -18.88 1.06 0.42
CA LYS A 139 -19.22 2.21 -0.44
C LYS A 139 -18.44 3.45 -0.06
N GLU A 140 -18.25 3.70 1.24
CA GLU A 140 -17.39 4.77 1.74
C GLU A 140 -15.94 4.55 1.30
N ASN A 141 -15.44 3.33 1.45
CA ASN A 141 -14.08 2.97 1.03
C ASN A 141 -13.86 3.28 -0.46
N ILE A 142 -14.79 2.88 -1.34
CA ILE A 142 -14.69 3.17 -2.78
C ILE A 142 -14.64 4.68 -3.04
N LYS A 143 -15.50 5.47 -2.39
CA LYS A 143 -15.49 6.94 -2.54
C LYS A 143 -14.14 7.53 -2.15
N LYS A 144 -13.56 7.09 -1.02
CA LYS A 144 -12.25 7.55 -0.56
C LYS A 144 -11.13 7.14 -1.52
N VAL A 145 -11.18 5.92 -2.05
CA VAL A 145 -10.22 5.44 -3.07
C VAL A 145 -10.27 6.30 -4.33
N LEU A 146 -11.47 6.59 -4.84
CA LEU A 146 -11.63 7.43 -6.05
C LEU A 146 -11.10 8.85 -5.82
N LEU A 147 -11.36 9.45 -4.67
CA LEU A 147 -10.81 10.76 -4.30
C LEU A 147 -9.28 10.72 -4.17
N PHE A 148 -8.74 9.67 -3.57
CA PHE A 148 -7.30 9.48 -3.47
C PHE A 148 -6.65 9.35 -4.86
N LEU A 149 -7.21 8.53 -5.74
CA LEU A 149 -6.74 8.37 -7.11
C LEU A 149 -6.79 9.68 -7.89
N SER A 150 -7.91 10.40 -7.83
CA SER A 150 -8.07 11.70 -8.49
C SER A 150 -6.95 12.67 -8.13
N ARG A 151 -6.61 12.78 -6.85
CA ARG A 151 -5.53 13.67 -6.38
C ARG A 151 -4.14 13.28 -6.84
N ASN A 152 -3.89 11.98 -7.02
CA ASN A 152 -2.56 11.47 -7.31
C ASN A 152 -2.33 11.15 -8.79
N THR A 153 -3.38 11.09 -9.62
CA THR A 153 -3.28 10.76 -11.04
C THR A 153 -3.63 11.92 -11.97
N SER A 154 -4.24 13.00 -11.44
CA SER A 154 -4.48 14.20 -12.25
C SER A 154 -3.16 14.78 -12.72
N SER A 155 -3.00 14.95 -14.02
CA SER A 155 -1.85 15.64 -14.61
C SER A 155 -1.83 17.08 -14.11
N SER A 156 -0.82 17.47 -13.35
CA SER A 156 -0.53 18.89 -13.12
C SER A 156 -0.10 19.49 -14.45
N GLY A 157 -1.01 20.15 -15.17
CA GLY A 157 -0.60 20.91 -16.33
C GLY A 157 -1.63 21.06 -17.44
N VAL A 158 -2.66 21.88 -17.25
CA VAL A 158 -2.98 22.88 -18.25
C VAL A 158 -3.06 24.20 -17.49
N LYS A 159 -1.96 24.96 -17.51
CA LYS A 159 -2.07 26.40 -17.30
C LYS A 159 -2.95 26.92 -18.43
N SER A 160 -4.17 27.31 -18.11
CA SER A 160 -4.98 28.13 -18.98
C SER A 160 -4.16 29.36 -19.33
N GLY A 161 -3.65 29.40 -20.55
CA GLY A 161 -3.05 30.59 -21.12
C GLY A 161 -4.12 31.68 -21.13
N GLU A 162 -3.92 32.72 -20.34
CA GLU A 162 -4.59 34.00 -20.53
C GLU A 162 -4.20 34.52 -21.92
N THR A 163 -5.12 34.40 -22.85
CA THR A 163 -5.13 35.20 -24.08
C THR A 163 -5.49 36.63 -23.67
N THR A 164 -4.46 37.45 -23.43
CA THR A 164 -4.64 38.90 -23.43
C THR A 164 -4.87 39.35 -24.85
N ASP A 165 -6.11 39.46 -25.27
CA ASP A 165 -6.52 40.25 -26.42
C ASP A 165 -6.21 41.74 -26.12
N LYS A 166 -5.12 42.21 -26.69
CA LYS A 166 -4.88 43.66 -26.85
C LYS A 166 -5.38 44.08 -28.22
N ASN A 167 -6.66 44.35 -28.31
CA ASN A 167 -7.19 45.15 -29.37
C ASN A 167 -7.00 46.62 -29.01
N SER A 168 -6.04 47.30 -29.63
CA SER A 168 -5.91 48.75 -29.65
C SER A 168 -6.33 49.26 -30.97
N THR A 169 -7.36 50.04 -30.90
CA THR A 169 -7.93 50.96 -31.86
C THR A 169 -6.88 51.87 -32.51
N GLN A 170 -6.81 51.96 -33.79
CA GLN A 170 -7.05 53.12 -34.64
C GLN A 170 -7.08 52.73 -36.07
#